data_7474abf157e747e9b8764d31407c060d
#
_entry.id   7474abf157e747e9b8764d31407c060d
#
_cell.length_a   1.000
_cell.length_b   1.000
_cell.length_c   1.000
_cell.angle_alpha   90.00
_cell.angle_beta   90.00
_cell.angle_gamma   90.00
#
_symmetry.space_group_name_H-M   'P 1'
#
loop_
_entity.id
_entity.type
_entity.pdbx_description
1 polymer ?
#
loop_
_entity_poly.entity_id
_entity_poly.type
_entity_poly.pdbx_seq_one_letter_code
_entity_poly.pdbx_strand_id
1 'polypeptide(L)'
;MEKRDKEEMSRRKFLKIVGVSAAASAAALYGCASEGKPASSEASVLGEVPVDKMTYRVSPKGERVSLLGYGCMRWPLKPAPDSDGNVIDQDAVNELVDYAIAHGVNYFDTSPVYCQGFSERATGAALKRYPREKLLIATKMSNFQNYTRENSIKMYHQSMKELQTDYLDYYLLHSVGGGEGIKTFHDRYIDNGVLDFLLKEREEGRIRNLGWSFHGSVEVFDYLLSLDVKWDFVQIQMNYVDWRHASGRNVNAEYLYGELAKRGIPAVIMEPLLGGRLSKLNDHLVARLKQRRPENSVASWAFRFAGTYPNVLCVLSGMTYM
;
A
#
# COMPACT_ATOMS: atom_id res chain seq x y z
N MET A 1 -39.90 44.77 -2.28
CA MET A 1 -39.30 44.16 -1.07
C MET A 1 -39.82 42.72 -1.01
N GLU A 2 -39.05 41.82 -1.60
CA GLU A 2 -39.42 40.39 -1.74
C GLU A 2 -38.67 39.61 -0.63
N LYS A 3 -39.42 39.00 0.27
CA LYS A 3 -38.93 38.14 1.32
C LYS A 3 -38.53 36.81 0.68
N ARG A 4 -37.21 36.48 0.65
CA ARG A 4 -36.73 35.14 0.39
C ARG A 4 -36.93 34.28 1.65
N ASP A 5 -37.88 33.34 1.56
CA ASP A 5 -38.03 32.28 2.55
C ASP A 5 -36.80 31.37 2.53
N LYS A 6 -36.09 31.29 3.65
CA LYS A 6 -35.08 30.28 3.90
C LYS A 6 -35.76 28.95 4.26
N GLU A 7 -35.89 28.05 3.30
CA GLU A 7 -36.29 26.67 3.58
C GLU A 7 -35.26 25.99 4.47
N GLU A 8 -35.60 25.78 5.73
CA GLU A 8 -34.80 24.94 6.64
C GLU A 8 -34.86 23.47 6.16
N MET A 9 -33.73 22.95 5.74
CA MET A 9 -33.59 21.58 5.31
C MET A 9 -33.72 20.62 6.50
N SER A 10 -34.79 19.81 6.53
CA SER A 10 -35.10 18.89 7.62
C SER A 10 -33.96 17.83 7.76
N ARG A 11 -33.65 17.42 9.01
CA ARG A 11 -32.66 16.36 9.32
C ARG A 11 -32.84 15.07 8.49
N ARG A 12 -34.08 14.74 8.16
CA ARG A 12 -34.41 13.58 7.33
C ARG A 12 -34.03 13.76 5.86
N LYS A 13 -34.10 14.99 5.32
CA LYS A 13 -33.68 15.31 3.96
C LYS A 13 -32.15 15.36 3.87
N PHE A 14 -31.47 15.89 4.89
CA PHE A 14 -30.03 15.90 5.03
C PHE A 14 -29.47 14.46 5.12
N LEU A 15 -30.03 13.59 5.95
CA LEU A 15 -29.58 12.19 6.08
C LEU A 15 -29.81 11.38 4.79
N LYS A 16 -30.85 11.66 4.01
CA LYS A 16 -31.02 11.02 2.69
C LYS A 16 -29.96 11.48 1.69
N ILE A 17 -29.58 12.76 1.69
CA ILE A 17 -28.55 13.29 0.79
C ILE A 17 -27.16 12.78 1.21
N VAL A 18 -26.86 12.80 2.50
CA VAL A 18 -25.57 12.29 3.03
C VAL A 18 -25.49 10.76 2.93
N GLY A 19 -26.61 10.04 3.14
CA GLY A 19 -26.67 8.58 2.99
C GLY A 19 -26.44 8.13 1.55
N VAL A 20 -26.99 8.84 0.57
CA VAL A 20 -26.77 8.57 -0.86
C VAL A 20 -25.31 8.91 -1.26
N SER A 21 -24.74 9.98 -0.70
CA SER A 21 -23.33 10.35 -0.96
C SER A 21 -22.35 9.34 -0.32
N ALA A 22 -22.67 8.81 0.86
CA ALA A 22 -21.88 7.78 1.51
C ALA A 22 -21.98 6.43 0.78
N ALA A 23 -23.18 6.07 0.28
CA ALA A 23 -23.37 4.87 -0.54
C ALA A 23 -22.68 5.00 -1.91
N ALA A 24 -22.70 6.20 -2.52
CA ALA A 24 -21.98 6.44 -3.77
C ALA A 24 -20.45 6.41 -3.59
N SER A 25 -19.93 6.85 -2.44
CA SER A 25 -18.50 6.76 -2.11
C SER A 25 -18.06 5.33 -1.80
N ALA A 26 -18.92 4.52 -1.16
CA ALA A 26 -18.67 3.09 -0.94
C ALA A 26 -18.80 2.30 -2.26
N ALA A 27 -19.76 2.63 -3.13
CA ALA A 27 -19.91 2.00 -4.45
C ALA A 27 -18.75 2.33 -5.40
N ALA A 28 -18.10 3.50 -5.27
CA ALA A 28 -16.90 3.83 -6.03
C ALA A 28 -15.66 3.02 -5.59
N LEU A 29 -15.70 2.43 -4.39
CA LEU A 29 -14.68 1.47 -3.93
C LEU A 29 -15.02 0.01 -4.30
N TYR A 30 -16.27 -0.29 -4.66
CA TYR A 30 -16.76 -1.64 -5.00
C TYR A 30 -17.23 -1.81 -6.44
N GLY A 31 -17.23 -0.76 -7.24
CA GLY A 31 -17.77 -0.79 -8.58
C GLY A 31 -16.72 -1.03 -9.65
N CYS A 32 -16.39 -2.26 -9.94
CA CYS A 32 -16.11 -2.79 -11.27
C CYS A 32 -16.09 -4.33 -11.25
N ALA A 33 -17.22 -4.94 -10.91
CA ALA A 33 -17.59 -6.22 -11.50
C ALA A 33 -18.47 -5.90 -12.72
N SER A 34 -17.86 -5.42 -13.80
CA SER A 34 -18.45 -5.55 -15.13
C SER A 34 -18.04 -6.92 -15.63
N GLU A 35 -18.99 -7.74 -15.97
CA GLU A 35 -18.81 -8.89 -16.85
C GLU A 35 -18.19 -8.42 -18.17
N GLY A 36 -16.89 -8.23 -18.15
CA GLY A 36 -16.06 -8.07 -19.32
C GLY A 36 -15.42 -9.41 -19.61
N LYS A 37 -15.71 -9.99 -20.78
CA LYS A 37 -14.94 -11.09 -21.38
C LYS A 37 -13.46 -10.88 -21.05
N PRO A 38 -12.71 -11.95 -20.72
CA PRO A 38 -11.27 -11.82 -20.51
C PRO A 38 -10.67 -11.12 -21.73
N ALA A 39 -9.95 -10.05 -21.51
CA ALA A 39 -9.16 -9.39 -22.54
C ALA A 39 -8.08 -10.38 -22.97
N SER A 40 -8.45 -11.26 -23.89
CA SER A 40 -7.51 -12.10 -24.60
C SER A 40 -6.64 -11.18 -25.45
N SER A 41 -5.35 -11.35 -25.38
CA SER A 41 -4.36 -11.08 -26.41
C SER A 41 -3.25 -10.06 -26.20
N GLU A 42 -3.14 -9.31 -25.09
CA GLU A 42 -1.90 -8.54 -24.91
C GLU A 42 -0.75 -9.35 -24.27
N ALA A 43 -1.06 -10.40 -23.52
CA ALA A 43 -0.04 -11.26 -22.90
C ALA A 43 0.80 -12.05 -23.93
N SER A 44 0.22 -12.37 -25.07
CA SER A 44 0.90 -13.16 -26.12
C SER A 44 1.92 -12.34 -26.94
N VAL A 45 1.97 -11.02 -26.82
CA VAL A 45 2.87 -10.15 -27.58
C VAL A 45 4.18 -9.85 -26.83
N LEU A 46 4.21 -10.01 -25.51
CA LEU A 46 5.36 -9.61 -24.69
C LEU A 46 6.43 -10.69 -24.53
N GLY A 47 6.17 -11.92 -24.99
CA GLY A 47 7.07 -13.06 -24.77
C GLY A 47 7.17 -13.47 -23.28
N GLU A 48 7.92 -14.54 -23.03
CA GLU A 48 8.14 -15.02 -21.65
C GLU A 48 8.98 -14.02 -20.84
N VAL A 49 8.50 -13.69 -19.64
CA VAL A 49 9.22 -12.75 -18.74
C VAL A 49 10.47 -13.43 -18.19
N PRO A 50 11.69 -12.85 -18.37
CA PRO A 50 12.91 -13.46 -17.87
C PRO A 50 12.95 -13.54 -16.35
N VAL A 51 13.32 -14.67 -15.79
CA VAL A 51 13.42 -14.93 -14.33
C VAL A 51 14.63 -14.27 -13.66
N ASP A 52 15.64 -13.84 -14.43
CA ASP A 52 16.94 -13.32 -13.94
C ASP A 52 17.08 -11.79 -14.08
N LYS A 53 16.01 -11.07 -14.36
CA LYS A 53 16.06 -9.62 -14.67
C LYS A 53 15.58 -8.69 -13.56
N MET A 54 15.32 -9.22 -12.35
CA MET A 54 14.94 -8.38 -11.21
C MET A 54 16.07 -7.41 -10.84
N THR A 55 15.73 -6.13 -10.74
CA THR A 55 16.60 -5.12 -10.15
C THR A 55 16.46 -5.15 -8.63
N TYR A 56 17.57 -5.15 -7.93
CA TYR A 56 17.61 -5.07 -6.47
C TYR A 56 18.25 -3.78 -6.01
N ARG A 57 17.85 -3.32 -4.84
CA ARG A 57 18.50 -2.24 -4.10
C ARG A 57 18.92 -2.75 -2.73
N VAL A 58 19.93 -2.09 -2.15
CA VAL A 58 20.41 -2.43 -0.82
C VAL A 58 19.89 -1.40 0.16
N SER A 59 19.24 -1.86 1.22
CA SER A 59 18.78 -0.99 2.31
C SER A 59 19.98 -0.45 3.11
N PRO A 60 19.82 0.61 3.91
CA PRO A 60 20.89 1.09 4.80
C PRO A 60 21.43 0.03 5.78
N LYS A 61 20.64 -1.03 6.04
CA LYS A 61 21.04 -2.16 6.90
C LYS A 61 21.63 -3.35 6.13
N GLY A 62 21.85 -3.20 4.82
CA GLY A 62 22.49 -4.23 3.97
C GLY A 62 21.53 -5.26 3.38
N GLU A 63 20.21 -5.12 3.56
CA GLU A 63 19.24 -6.05 3.00
C GLU A 63 19.10 -5.84 1.49
N ARG A 64 19.11 -6.92 0.73
CA ARG A 64 18.86 -6.92 -0.72
C ARG A 64 17.35 -6.96 -0.98
N VAL A 65 16.78 -5.84 -1.41
CA VAL A 65 15.35 -5.63 -1.63
C VAL A 65 15.06 -5.61 -3.13
N SER A 66 14.08 -6.39 -3.60
CA SER A 66 13.61 -6.31 -4.99
C SER A 66 12.96 -4.94 -5.25
N LEU A 67 13.35 -4.28 -6.34
CA LEU A 67 12.79 -2.97 -6.68
C LEU A 67 11.27 -3.04 -6.95
N LEU A 68 10.78 -4.18 -7.45
CA LEU A 68 9.36 -4.50 -7.49
C LEU A 68 8.98 -5.28 -6.23
N GLY A 69 8.06 -4.74 -5.44
CA GLY A 69 7.46 -5.40 -4.28
C GLY A 69 6.02 -5.81 -4.55
N TYR A 70 5.56 -6.84 -3.86
CA TYR A 70 4.20 -7.34 -3.96
C TYR A 70 3.29 -6.67 -2.93
N GLY A 71 2.29 -5.90 -3.40
CA GLY A 71 1.24 -5.32 -2.55
C GLY A 71 0.07 -6.29 -2.36
N CYS A 72 -0.08 -6.82 -1.16
CA CYS A 72 -1.05 -7.87 -0.82
C CYS A 72 -2.48 -7.33 -0.50
N MET A 73 -2.78 -6.10 -0.87
CA MET A 73 -4.07 -5.47 -0.57
C MET A 73 -5.23 -6.02 -1.40
N ARG A 74 -4.93 -6.67 -2.53
CA ARG A 74 -5.94 -7.08 -3.55
C ARG A 74 -5.74 -8.52 -3.97
N TRP A 75 -5.74 -9.44 -3.01
CA TRP A 75 -5.69 -10.87 -3.31
C TRP A 75 -6.91 -11.30 -4.14
N PRO A 76 -6.77 -12.26 -5.06
CA PRO A 76 -7.88 -12.82 -5.82
C PRO A 76 -8.94 -13.43 -4.91
N LEU A 77 -10.20 -13.27 -5.31
CA LEU A 77 -11.36 -13.75 -4.58
C LEU A 77 -12.10 -14.82 -5.41
N LYS A 78 -12.71 -15.77 -4.72
CA LYS A 78 -13.66 -16.74 -5.28
C LYS A 78 -14.94 -16.73 -4.46
N PRO A 79 -16.06 -17.22 -5.03
CA PRO A 79 -17.30 -17.39 -4.27
C PRO A 79 -17.07 -18.22 -3.00
N ALA A 80 -17.67 -17.80 -1.90
CA ALA A 80 -17.64 -18.57 -0.66
C ALA A 80 -18.49 -19.83 -0.79
N PRO A 81 -18.07 -21.00 -0.26
CA PRO A 81 -18.81 -22.26 -0.40
C PRO A 81 -20.19 -22.21 0.25
N ASP A 82 -20.33 -21.48 1.36
CA ASP A 82 -21.49 -21.57 2.25
C ASP A 82 -22.23 -20.22 2.44
N SER A 83 -21.97 -19.23 1.56
CA SER A 83 -22.62 -17.91 1.65
C SER A 83 -22.58 -17.17 0.30
N ASP A 84 -23.41 -16.15 0.15
CA ASP A 84 -23.44 -15.28 -1.05
C ASP A 84 -22.23 -14.32 -1.14
N GLY A 85 -21.23 -14.48 -0.27
CA GLY A 85 -20.02 -13.66 -0.24
C GLY A 85 -18.87 -14.20 -1.06
N ASN A 86 -17.72 -13.52 -0.95
CA ASN A 86 -16.47 -13.97 -1.53
C ASN A 86 -15.43 -14.21 -0.42
N VAL A 87 -14.54 -15.17 -0.66
CA VAL A 87 -13.37 -15.48 0.15
C VAL A 87 -12.10 -15.33 -0.69
N ILE A 88 -10.95 -15.18 -0.03
CA ILE A 88 -9.67 -15.20 -0.75
C ILE A 88 -9.49 -16.59 -1.40
N ASP A 89 -9.13 -16.56 -2.68
CA ASP A 89 -8.71 -17.76 -3.39
C ASP A 89 -7.25 -18.09 -3.07
N GLN A 90 -7.04 -18.92 -2.05
CA GLN A 90 -5.69 -19.23 -1.58
C GLN A 90 -4.85 -19.94 -2.66
N ASP A 91 -5.45 -20.73 -3.53
CA ASP A 91 -4.70 -21.43 -4.60
C ASP A 91 -4.18 -20.40 -5.60
N ALA A 92 -5.02 -19.47 -6.04
CA ALA A 92 -4.61 -18.37 -6.91
C ALA A 92 -3.57 -17.44 -6.22
N VAL A 93 -3.70 -17.18 -4.91
CA VAL A 93 -2.66 -16.45 -4.14
C VAL A 93 -1.33 -17.20 -4.19
N ASN A 94 -1.36 -18.52 -3.99
CA ASN A 94 -0.15 -19.32 -4.03
C ASN A 94 0.53 -19.27 -5.40
N GLU A 95 -0.22 -19.40 -6.49
CA GLU A 95 0.30 -19.29 -7.86
C GLU A 95 0.95 -17.92 -8.13
N LEU A 96 0.28 -16.85 -7.73
CA LEU A 96 0.81 -15.49 -7.88
C LEU A 96 2.10 -15.28 -7.07
N VAL A 97 2.16 -15.78 -5.86
CA VAL A 97 3.37 -15.71 -5.00
C VAL A 97 4.50 -16.53 -5.59
N ASP A 98 4.21 -17.74 -6.08
CA ASP A 98 5.19 -18.62 -6.70
C ASP A 98 5.79 -17.97 -7.96
N TYR A 99 4.95 -17.39 -8.79
CA TYR A 99 5.39 -16.66 -9.97
C TYR A 99 6.25 -15.44 -9.59
N ALA A 100 5.79 -14.64 -8.62
CA ALA A 100 6.52 -13.46 -8.17
C ALA A 100 7.93 -13.81 -7.63
N ILE A 101 8.03 -14.85 -6.78
CA ILE A 101 9.31 -15.30 -6.21
C ILE A 101 10.22 -15.87 -7.28
N ALA A 102 9.69 -16.67 -8.21
CA ALA A 102 10.45 -17.19 -9.34
C ALA A 102 11.06 -16.08 -10.21
N HIS A 103 10.40 -14.93 -10.29
CA HIS A 103 10.89 -13.73 -11.00
C HIS A 103 11.66 -12.75 -10.10
N GLY A 104 12.04 -13.17 -8.90
CA GLY A 104 12.95 -12.44 -8.03
C GLY A 104 12.31 -11.42 -7.08
N VAL A 105 10.98 -11.38 -6.96
CA VAL A 105 10.32 -10.58 -5.93
C VAL A 105 10.60 -11.20 -4.56
N ASN A 106 11.07 -10.39 -3.62
CA ASN A 106 11.32 -10.83 -2.25
C ASN A 106 10.66 -9.94 -1.18
N TYR A 107 10.02 -8.84 -1.55
CA TYR A 107 9.33 -7.91 -0.64
C TYR A 107 7.81 -8.02 -0.79
N PHE A 108 7.13 -8.35 0.31
CA PHE A 108 5.67 -8.53 0.37
C PHE A 108 5.06 -7.59 1.41
N ASP A 109 4.16 -6.71 0.98
CA ASP A 109 3.53 -5.68 1.82
C ASP A 109 2.06 -6.00 2.08
N THR A 110 1.71 -6.19 3.34
CA THR A 110 0.35 -6.48 3.78
C THR A 110 -0.11 -5.56 4.93
N SER A 111 -1.26 -5.86 5.53
CA SER A 111 -1.82 -5.17 6.69
C SER A 111 -2.96 -5.99 7.30
N PRO A 112 -3.20 -5.89 8.62
CA PRO A 112 -4.32 -6.56 9.28
C PRO A 112 -5.71 -6.11 8.82
N VAL A 113 -5.81 -4.99 8.07
CA VAL A 113 -7.10 -4.50 7.54
C VAL A 113 -7.30 -4.78 6.05
N TYR A 114 -6.30 -5.35 5.37
CA TYR A 114 -6.42 -5.64 3.93
C TYR A 114 -7.29 -6.88 3.69
N CYS A 115 -8.00 -6.89 2.57
CA CYS A 115 -8.93 -7.97 2.22
C CYS A 115 -9.88 -8.30 3.39
N GLN A 116 -10.49 -7.29 4.01
CA GLN A 116 -11.43 -7.43 5.15
C GLN A 116 -10.81 -8.16 6.37
N GLY A 117 -9.49 -8.05 6.55
CA GLY A 117 -8.77 -8.67 7.66
C GLY A 117 -8.15 -10.04 7.35
N PHE A 118 -8.27 -10.53 6.11
CA PHE A 118 -7.80 -11.86 5.75
C PHE A 118 -6.45 -11.87 4.99
N SER A 119 -5.92 -10.70 4.64
CA SER A 119 -4.69 -10.61 3.82
C SER A 119 -3.47 -11.20 4.52
N GLU A 120 -3.24 -10.92 5.79
CA GLU A 120 -2.06 -11.44 6.52
C GLU A 120 -2.07 -12.96 6.57
N ARG A 121 -3.23 -13.58 6.85
CA ARG A 121 -3.38 -15.05 6.87
C ARG A 121 -3.08 -15.67 5.51
N ALA A 122 -3.63 -15.11 4.44
CA ALA A 122 -3.41 -15.61 3.09
C ALA A 122 -1.95 -15.44 2.66
N THR A 123 -1.36 -14.30 2.98
CA THR A 123 0.06 -14.00 2.73
C THR A 123 0.96 -14.97 3.50
N GLY A 124 0.71 -15.15 4.80
CA GLY A 124 1.48 -16.06 5.66
C GLY A 124 1.41 -17.50 5.17
N ALA A 125 0.21 -17.99 4.79
CA ALA A 125 0.03 -19.32 4.24
C ALA A 125 0.81 -19.53 2.93
N ALA A 126 0.85 -18.54 2.05
CA ALA A 126 1.61 -18.60 0.80
C ALA A 126 3.13 -18.55 1.04
N LEU A 127 3.60 -17.62 1.88
CA LEU A 127 5.04 -17.39 2.11
C LEU A 127 5.71 -18.47 2.96
N LYS A 128 4.97 -19.13 3.86
CA LYS A 128 5.49 -20.26 4.68
C LYS A 128 6.08 -21.40 3.85
N ARG A 129 5.73 -21.52 2.59
CA ARG A 129 6.24 -22.54 1.66
C ARG A 129 7.70 -22.29 1.23
N TYR A 130 8.26 -21.14 1.60
CA TYR A 130 9.59 -20.70 1.24
C TYR A 130 10.48 -20.46 2.46
N PRO A 131 11.81 -20.54 2.32
CA PRO A 131 12.73 -20.19 3.39
C PRO A 131 12.52 -18.74 3.84
N ARG A 132 12.22 -18.54 5.14
CA ARG A 132 11.82 -17.25 5.71
C ARG A 132 12.88 -16.17 5.51
N GLU A 133 14.15 -16.52 5.57
CA GLU A 133 15.30 -15.63 5.44
C GLU A 133 15.50 -15.07 4.02
N LYS A 134 14.81 -15.64 3.02
CA LYS A 134 14.84 -15.16 1.63
C LYS A 134 13.75 -14.11 1.36
N LEU A 135 12.87 -13.88 2.31
CA LEU A 135 11.70 -13.05 2.16
C LEU A 135 11.76 -11.83 3.09
N LEU A 136 11.23 -10.72 2.61
CA LEU A 136 11.06 -9.48 3.36
C LEU A 136 9.56 -9.23 3.52
N ILE A 137 9.06 -9.36 4.75
CA ILE A 137 7.64 -9.22 5.06
C ILE A 137 7.41 -7.88 5.73
N ALA A 138 6.50 -7.09 5.15
CA ALA A 138 6.05 -5.81 5.67
C ALA A 138 4.58 -5.90 6.11
N THR A 139 4.29 -5.46 7.34
CA THR A 139 2.91 -5.25 7.81
C THR A 139 2.80 -4.00 8.67
N LYS A 140 1.58 -3.69 9.19
CA LYS A 140 1.28 -2.35 9.68
C LYS A 140 0.46 -2.36 10.96
N MET A 141 0.74 -1.39 11.86
CA MET A 141 -0.12 -1.06 13.00
C MET A 141 -1.37 -0.30 12.54
N SER A 142 -2.47 -1.02 12.34
CA SER A 142 -3.73 -0.50 11.78
C SER A 142 -4.80 -0.24 12.85
N ASN A 143 -4.42 0.30 13.97
CA ASN A 143 -5.26 0.54 15.16
C ASN A 143 -6.23 1.72 15.00
N PHE A 144 -6.93 1.84 13.86
CA PHE A 144 -7.76 3.00 13.51
C PHE A 144 -9.01 3.18 14.37
N GLN A 145 -9.61 2.07 14.83
CA GLN A 145 -10.89 2.07 15.54
C GLN A 145 -10.69 2.02 17.07
N ASN A 146 -9.65 1.31 17.51
CA ASN A 146 -9.31 1.15 18.90
C ASN A 146 -7.79 1.19 19.04
N TYR A 147 -7.28 2.34 19.45
CA TYR A 147 -5.86 2.59 19.64
C TYR A 147 -5.40 2.55 21.09
N THR A 148 -6.16 1.84 21.97
CA THR A 148 -5.62 1.52 23.29
C THR A 148 -4.33 0.71 23.15
N ARG A 149 -3.41 0.90 24.10
CA ARG A 149 -2.13 0.17 24.13
C ARG A 149 -2.34 -1.35 24.05
N GLU A 150 -3.27 -1.85 24.85
CA GLU A 150 -3.58 -3.30 24.91
C GLU A 150 -4.01 -3.83 23.53
N ASN A 151 -4.97 -3.16 22.87
CA ASN A 151 -5.44 -3.58 21.55
C ASN A 151 -4.34 -3.50 20.49
N SER A 152 -3.50 -2.47 20.55
CA SER A 152 -2.39 -2.30 19.60
C SER A 152 -1.34 -3.40 19.75
N ILE A 153 -0.96 -3.75 20.98
CA ILE A 153 -0.05 -4.86 21.26
C ILE A 153 -0.66 -6.20 20.80
N LYS A 154 -1.95 -6.42 21.10
CA LYS A 154 -2.66 -7.62 20.62
C LYS A 154 -2.67 -7.71 19.10
N MET A 155 -2.91 -6.60 18.40
CA MET A 155 -2.87 -6.54 16.93
C MET A 155 -1.48 -6.90 16.38
N TYR A 156 -0.41 -6.37 16.98
CA TYR A 156 0.97 -6.70 16.63
C TYR A 156 1.25 -8.21 16.73
N HIS A 157 0.92 -8.83 17.86
CA HIS A 157 1.12 -10.27 18.03
C HIS A 157 0.21 -11.10 17.12
N GLN A 158 -1.02 -10.63 16.85
CA GLN A 158 -1.91 -11.30 15.90
C GLN A 158 -1.34 -11.25 14.48
N SER A 159 -0.75 -10.14 14.05
CA SER A 159 -0.09 -10.05 12.74
C SER A 159 1.04 -11.07 12.60
N MET A 160 1.90 -11.22 13.60
CA MET A 160 2.95 -12.25 13.59
C MET A 160 2.38 -13.66 13.49
N LYS A 161 1.31 -13.94 14.22
CA LYS A 161 0.61 -15.24 14.19
C LYS A 161 0.00 -15.53 12.83
N GLU A 162 -0.71 -14.56 12.23
CA GLU A 162 -1.34 -14.73 10.90
C GLU A 162 -0.28 -14.86 9.79
N LEU A 163 0.82 -14.14 9.90
CA LEU A 163 1.95 -14.22 8.98
C LEU A 163 2.86 -15.43 9.22
N GLN A 164 2.64 -16.17 10.32
CA GLN A 164 3.39 -17.37 10.71
C GLN A 164 4.91 -17.11 10.80
N THR A 165 5.31 -16.03 11.48
CA THR A 165 6.69 -15.59 11.61
C THR A 165 7.01 -15.06 13.01
N ASP A 166 8.25 -15.19 13.45
CA ASP A 166 8.73 -14.71 14.74
C ASP A 166 9.34 -13.30 14.67
N TYR A 167 9.51 -12.75 13.46
CA TYR A 167 10.02 -11.41 13.24
C TYR A 167 9.44 -10.78 11.96
N LEU A 168 9.40 -9.46 11.94
CA LEU A 168 8.96 -8.67 10.80
C LEU A 168 10.15 -7.90 10.21
N ASP A 169 10.33 -7.98 8.90
CA ASP A 169 11.43 -7.25 8.25
C ASP A 169 11.12 -5.75 8.19
N TYR A 170 9.86 -5.41 7.94
CA TYR A 170 9.38 -4.03 7.87
C TYR A 170 8.07 -3.89 8.64
N TYR A 171 8.02 -2.95 9.57
CA TYR A 171 6.79 -2.65 10.30
C TYR A 171 6.45 -1.17 10.20
N LEU A 172 5.18 -0.84 9.92
CA LEU A 172 4.77 0.53 9.65
C LEU A 172 3.70 1.01 10.62
N LEU A 173 3.82 2.26 11.06
CA LEU A 173 2.66 3.00 11.55
C LEU A 173 1.74 3.26 10.36
N HIS A 174 0.49 2.76 10.40
CA HIS A 174 -0.36 2.71 9.21
C HIS A 174 -1.10 4.02 8.96
N SER A 175 -0.98 4.55 7.73
CA SER A 175 -1.75 5.70 7.24
C SER A 175 -1.70 6.91 8.18
N VAL A 176 -0.49 7.31 8.53
CA VAL A 176 -0.26 8.51 9.34
C VAL A 176 -0.64 9.76 8.55
N GLY A 177 -1.23 10.74 9.23
CA GLY A 177 -1.70 12.00 8.64
C GLY A 177 -3.19 12.09 8.41
N GLY A 178 -3.93 11.01 8.67
CA GLY A 178 -5.40 11.02 8.69
C GLY A 178 -5.99 11.62 9.97
N GLY A 179 -7.32 11.76 10.01
CA GLY A 179 -8.05 12.31 11.14
C GLY A 179 -7.68 13.77 11.41
N GLU A 180 -7.33 14.09 12.66
CA GLU A 180 -6.91 15.41 13.11
C GLU A 180 -5.37 15.61 13.01
N GLY A 181 -4.73 14.91 12.07
CA GLY A 181 -3.30 15.08 11.80
C GLY A 181 -2.40 14.70 12.99
N ILE A 182 -1.62 15.64 13.50
CA ILE A 182 -0.67 15.43 14.59
C ILE A 182 -1.38 14.91 15.86
N LYS A 183 -2.55 15.45 16.19
CA LYS A 183 -3.31 14.97 17.35
C LYS A 183 -3.65 13.48 17.23
N THR A 184 -4.17 13.06 16.09
CA THR A 184 -4.48 11.63 15.86
C THR A 184 -3.23 10.76 15.93
N PHE A 185 -2.08 11.26 15.49
CA PHE A 185 -0.81 10.56 15.63
C PHE A 185 -0.44 10.37 17.11
N HIS A 186 -0.58 11.42 17.94
CA HIS A 186 -0.35 11.35 19.37
C HIS A 186 -1.27 10.33 20.05
N ASP A 187 -2.58 10.44 19.83
CA ASP A 187 -3.58 9.54 20.38
C ASP A 187 -3.29 8.04 20.04
N ARG A 188 -2.81 7.78 18.81
CA ARG A 188 -2.57 6.43 18.32
C ARG A 188 -1.24 5.82 18.75
N TYR A 189 -0.23 6.64 18.99
CA TYR A 189 1.14 6.12 19.10
C TYR A 189 1.95 6.69 20.25
N ILE A 190 1.78 7.96 20.61
CA ILE A 190 2.60 8.62 21.63
C ILE A 190 1.95 8.47 23.01
N ASP A 191 0.74 9.00 23.19
CA ASP A 191 0.09 9.14 24.50
C ASP A 191 -0.26 7.79 25.13
N ASN A 192 -0.46 6.77 24.32
CA ASN A 192 -0.70 5.40 24.74
C ASN A 192 0.57 4.54 24.84
N GLY A 193 1.76 5.08 24.54
CA GLY A 193 3.05 4.39 24.61
C GLY A 193 3.21 3.24 23.59
N VAL A 194 2.44 3.26 22.50
CA VAL A 194 2.56 2.23 21.42
C VAL A 194 3.86 2.41 20.65
N LEU A 195 4.29 3.65 20.41
CA LEU A 195 5.57 3.90 19.74
C LEU A 195 6.74 3.35 20.54
N ASP A 196 6.77 3.58 21.86
CA ASP A 196 7.82 3.05 22.74
C ASP A 196 7.86 1.52 22.71
N PHE A 197 6.68 0.88 22.72
CA PHE A 197 6.59 -0.57 22.55
C PHE A 197 7.21 -1.03 21.22
N LEU A 198 6.89 -0.39 20.10
CA LEU A 198 7.43 -0.75 18.79
C LEU A 198 8.92 -0.49 18.67
N LEU A 199 9.43 0.59 19.28
CA LEU A 199 10.85 0.87 19.36
C LEU A 199 11.59 -0.23 20.12
N LYS A 200 11.03 -0.71 21.25
CA LYS A 200 11.56 -1.84 22.01
C LYS A 200 11.53 -3.14 21.19
N GLU A 201 10.47 -3.44 20.46
CA GLU A 201 10.40 -4.61 19.57
C GLU A 201 11.48 -4.54 18.47
N ARG A 202 11.82 -3.33 18.00
CA ARG A 202 12.93 -3.12 17.07
C ARG A 202 14.30 -3.35 17.73
N GLU A 203 14.52 -2.85 18.93
CA GLU A 203 15.77 -3.08 19.69
C GLU A 203 16.01 -4.56 19.97
N GLU A 204 14.94 -5.31 20.25
CA GLU A 204 14.97 -6.75 20.50
C GLU A 204 15.00 -7.58 19.18
N GLY A 205 14.98 -6.94 18.01
CA GLY A 205 15.14 -7.58 16.70
C GLY A 205 13.89 -8.26 16.15
N ARG A 206 12.74 -8.16 16.83
CA ARG A 206 11.46 -8.67 16.30
C ARG A 206 10.88 -7.79 15.21
N ILE A 207 11.22 -6.51 15.21
CA ILE A 207 11.05 -5.60 14.07
C ILE A 207 12.44 -5.22 13.55
N ARG A 208 12.76 -5.54 12.30
CA ARG A 208 14.05 -5.19 11.72
C ARG A 208 14.12 -3.75 11.26
N ASN A 209 13.05 -3.27 10.62
CA ASN A 209 12.93 -1.90 10.12
C ASN A 209 11.58 -1.32 10.56
N LEU A 210 11.61 -0.18 11.29
CA LEU A 210 10.41 0.54 11.72
C LEU A 210 10.24 1.82 10.90
N GLY A 211 9.07 2.01 10.34
CA GLY A 211 8.73 3.16 9.54
C GLY A 211 7.24 3.50 9.62
N TRP A 212 6.76 4.24 8.65
CA TRP A 212 5.35 4.63 8.58
C TRP A 212 4.88 4.81 7.14
N SER A 213 3.58 4.62 6.89
CA SER A 213 2.92 4.95 5.63
C SER A 213 2.14 6.26 5.79
N PHE A 214 2.19 7.10 4.77
CA PHE A 214 1.75 8.48 4.86
C PHE A 214 0.59 8.81 3.92
N HIS A 215 -0.44 9.45 4.50
CA HIS A 215 -1.52 10.13 3.81
C HIS A 215 -1.95 11.35 4.61
N GLY A 216 -1.36 12.52 4.36
CA GLY A 216 -1.65 13.69 5.19
C GLY A 216 -1.09 14.99 4.62
N SER A 217 -1.01 16.01 5.46
CA SER A 217 -0.45 17.33 5.14
C SER A 217 1.07 17.37 5.32
N VAL A 218 1.72 18.35 4.69
CA VAL A 218 3.16 18.63 4.89
C VAL A 218 3.49 18.81 6.36
N GLU A 219 2.65 19.53 7.11
CA GLU A 219 2.84 19.77 8.54
C GLU A 219 3.02 18.46 9.34
N VAL A 220 2.15 17.46 9.09
CA VAL A 220 2.27 16.16 9.76
C VAL A 220 3.50 15.40 9.31
N PHE A 221 3.83 15.47 8.03
CA PHE A 221 5.03 14.82 7.48
C PHE A 221 6.30 15.36 8.13
N ASP A 222 6.43 16.68 8.16
CA ASP A 222 7.59 17.36 8.74
C ASP A 222 7.67 17.14 10.25
N TYR A 223 6.52 17.11 10.93
CA TYR A 223 6.46 16.78 12.35
C TYR A 223 7.05 15.38 12.62
N LEU A 224 6.66 14.36 11.86
CA LEU A 224 7.20 13.00 12.06
C LEU A 224 8.71 12.94 11.78
N LEU A 225 9.20 13.72 10.81
CA LEU A 225 10.63 13.81 10.51
C LEU A 225 11.42 14.61 11.56
N SER A 226 10.75 15.41 12.38
CA SER A 226 11.36 16.19 13.48
C SER A 226 11.45 15.42 14.80
N LEU A 227 10.75 14.29 14.93
CA LEU A 227 10.81 13.46 16.13
C LEU A 227 12.21 12.87 16.31
N ASP A 228 12.65 12.75 17.56
CA ASP A 228 13.89 12.03 17.90
C ASP A 228 13.70 10.51 17.77
N VAL A 229 13.32 10.08 16.58
CA VAL A 229 13.14 8.70 16.20
C VAL A 229 13.91 8.42 14.93
N LYS A 230 14.82 7.46 14.98
CA LYS A 230 15.49 6.99 13.77
C LYS A 230 14.53 6.13 12.97
N TRP A 231 13.88 6.73 11.98
CA TRP A 231 13.05 6.01 11.02
C TRP A 231 13.92 5.26 10.01
N ASP A 232 13.64 3.98 9.80
CA ASP A 232 14.41 3.14 8.90
C ASP A 232 13.94 3.28 7.45
N PHE A 233 12.69 3.64 7.21
CA PHE A 233 12.08 3.88 5.90
C PHE A 233 10.74 4.60 6.03
N VAL A 234 10.23 5.13 4.92
CA VAL A 234 8.88 5.72 4.85
C VAL A 234 8.17 5.26 3.58
N GLN A 235 6.89 4.88 3.70
CA GLN A 235 6.06 4.53 2.56
C GLN A 235 5.22 5.74 2.14
N ILE A 236 5.43 6.21 0.90
CA ILE A 236 4.75 7.37 0.33
C ILE A 236 4.03 7.01 -0.97
N GLN A 237 2.94 7.72 -1.28
CA GLN A 237 2.30 7.67 -2.58
C GLN A 237 3.12 8.44 -3.60
N MET A 238 3.53 7.77 -4.69
CA MET A 238 4.34 8.41 -5.72
C MET A 238 4.08 7.79 -7.10
N ASN A 239 3.73 8.63 -8.04
CA ASN A 239 3.64 8.35 -9.47
C ASN A 239 3.85 9.65 -10.25
N TYR A 240 3.91 9.60 -11.58
CA TYR A 240 4.23 10.79 -12.38
C TYR A 240 3.13 11.87 -12.37
N VAL A 241 1.90 11.55 -11.96
CA VAL A 241 0.83 12.55 -11.74
C VAL A 241 1.00 13.18 -10.37
N ASP A 242 1.02 12.36 -9.31
CA ASP A 242 1.10 12.84 -7.92
C ASP A 242 2.46 13.48 -7.62
N TRP A 243 3.43 13.34 -8.50
CA TRP A 243 4.72 14.01 -8.36
C TRP A 243 4.57 15.51 -8.09
N ARG A 244 3.72 16.18 -8.89
CA ARG A 244 3.44 17.63 -8.76
C ARG A 244 1.95 17.98 -8.69
N HIS A 245 1.08 17.01 -8.84
CA HIS A 245 -0.37 17.22 -8.98
C HIS A 245 -1.17 16.28 -8.07
N ALA A 246 -0.64 16.04 -6.86
CA ALA A 246 -1.35 15.25 -5.86
C ALA A 246 -2.67 15.93 -5.47
N SER A 247 -3.67 15.14 -5.11
CA SER A 247 -5.00 15.61 -4.75
C SER A 247 -5.53 14.91 -3.49
N GLY A 248 -6.58 15.49 -2.91
CA GLY A 248 -7.21 14.97 -1.70
C GLY A 248 -6.29 15.13 -0.48
N ARG A 249 -6.02 14.03 0.22
CA ARG A 249 -5.17 14.01 1.42
C ARG A 249 -3.68 13.83 1.11
N ASN A 250 -3.31 13.75 -0.17
CA ASN A 250 -1.93 13.52 -0.55
C ASN A 250 -1.20 14.83 -0.82
N VAL A 251 0.08 14.84 -0.53
CA VAL A 251 1.02 15.92 -0.85
C VAL A 251 1.79 15.55 -2.11
N ASN A 252 2.25 16.55 -2.86
CA ASN A 252 3.12 16.32 -4.02
C ASN A 252 4.32 15.46 -3.62
N ALA A 253 4.51 14.36 -4.32
CA ALA A 253 5.54 13.38 -4.00
C ALA A 253 6.95 13.94 -4.17
N GLU A 254 7.14 14.96 -5.00
CA GLU A 254 8.42 15.67 -5.15
C GLU A 254 8.92 16.23 -3.81
N TYR A 255 8.03 16.83 -3.01
CA TYR A 255 8.36 17.31 -1.68
C TYR A 255 8.70 16.15 -0.73
N LEU A 256 7.79 15.18 -0.60
CA LEU A 256 7.95 14.06 0.33
C LEU A 256 9.23 13.28 0.05
N TYR A 257 9.45 12.91 -1.20
CA TYR A 257 10.66 12.22 -1.63
C TYR A 257 11.92 13.06 -1.37
N GLY A 258 11.86 14.36 -1.66
CA GLY A 258 12.99 15.27 -1.46
C GLY A 258 13.42 15.35 0.00
N GLU A 259 12.47 15.44 0.93
CA GLU A 259 12.75 15.47 2.36
C GLU A 259 13.32 14.15 2.91
N LEU A 260 12.83 13.02 2.40
CA LEU A 260 13.38 11.70 2.73
C LEU A 260 14.81 11.54 2.18
N ALA A 261 15.03 11.93 0.93
CA ALA A 261 16.35 11.82 0.29
C ALA A 261 17.42 12.67 0.99
N LYS A 262 17.09 13.90 1.43
CA LYS A 262 17.99 14.77 2.21
C LYS A 262 18.45 14.13 3.51
N ARG A 263 17.61 13.27 4.12
CA ARG A 263 17.89 12.60 5.38
C ARG A 263 18.44 11.17 5.22
N GLY A 264 18.56 10.70 3.97
CA GLY A 264 18.98 9.32 3.67
C GLY A 264 17.96 8.27 4.14
N ILE A 265 16.68 8.64 4.32
CA ILE A 265 15.60 7.73 4.69
C ILE A 265 15.03 7.11 3.42
N PRO A 266 15.12 5.78 3.20
CA PRO A 266 14.58 5.13 2.01
C PRO A 266 13.08 5.30 1.86
N ALA A 267 12.61 5.51 0.62
CA ALA A 267 11.20 5.54 0.29
C ALA A 267 10.73 4.18 -0.26
N VAL A 268 9.65 3.65 0.29
CA VAL A 268 8.86 2.57 -0.32
C VAL A 268 7.65 3.22 -1.00
N ILE A 269 7.39 2.86 -2.25
CA ILE A 269 6.37 3.55 -3.05
C ILE A 269 5.09 2.74 -3.12
N MET A 270 3.99 3.35 -2.67
CA MET A 270 2.63 2.89 -2.90
C MET A 270 1.95 3.69 -4.02
N GLU A 271 0.90 3.14 -4.60
CA GLU A 271 0.09 3.75 -5.67
C GLU A 271 0.89 4.19 -6.92
N PRO A 272 1.87 3.41 -7.39
CA PRO A 272 2.63 3.77 -8.60
C PRO A 272 1.74 3.86 -9.84
N LEU A 273 0.61 3.16 -9.84
CA LEU A 273 -0.39 3.18 -10.92
C LEU A 273 -1.63 4.02 -10.59
N LEU A 274 -1.64 4.78 -9.49
CA LEU A 274 -2.77 5.63 -9.07
C LEU A 274 -4.09 4.84 -9.07
N GLY A 275 -4.14 3.73 -8.30
CA GLY A 275 -5.28 2.81 -8.25
C GLY A 275 -5.54 2.05 -9.57
N GLY A 276 -4.54 1.90 -10.42
CA GLY A 276 -4.65 1.27 -11.74
C GLY A 276 -5.00 2.24 -12.88
N ARG A 277 -5.31 3.51 -12.60
CA ARG A 277 -5.67 4.51 -13.63
C ARG A 277 -4.54 4.75 -14.64
N LEU A 278 -3.30 4.62 -14.22
CA LEU A 278 -2.13 4.84 -15.07
C LEU A 278 -1.75 3.61 -15.92
N SER A 279 -2.47 2.51 -15.80
CA SER A 279 -2.37 1.35 -16.71
C SER A 279 -3.24 1.49 -17.97
N LYS A 280 -4.22 2.41 -17.94
CA LYS A 280 -5.16 2.68 -19.04
C LYS A 280 -5.16 4.18 -19.34
N LEU A 281 -4.32 4.59 -20.27
CA LEU A 281 -4.27 5.96 -20.77
C LEU A 281 -5.09 6.08 -22.06
N ASN A 282 -5.38 7.34 -22.48
CA ASN A 282 -6.00 7.58 -23.78
C ASN A 282 -5.06 7.22 -24.93
N ASP A 283 -5.62 6.94 -26.11
CA ASP A 283 -4.89 6.44 -27.28
C ASP A 283 -3.75 7.35 -27.71
N HIS A 284 -3.92 8.67 -27.57
CA HIS A 284 -2.87 9.63 -27.91
C HIS A 284 -1.63 9.47 -27.02
N LEU A 285 -1.82 9.33 -25.72
CA LEU A 285 -0.72 9.10 -24.76
C LEU A 285 -0.10 7.72 -24.95
N VAL A 286 -0.93 6.69 -25.17
CA VAL A 286 -0.45 5.34 -25.48
C VAL A 286 0.44 5.35 -26.72
N ALA A 287 0.00 5.98 -27.82
CA ALA A 287 0.78 6.09 -29.06
C ALA A 287 2.14 6.78 -28.81
N ARG A 288 2.18 7.85 -28.03
CA ARG A 288 3.45 8.53 -27.69
C ARG A 288 4.39 7.66 -26.85
N LEU A 289 3.87 6.88 -25.92
CA LEU A 289 4.69 5.94 -25.13
C LEU A 289 5.23 4.82 -26.01
N LYS A 290 4.39 4.25 -26.89
CA LYS A 290 4.76 3.18 -27.83
C LYS A 290 5.79 3.64 -28.88
N GLN A 291 5.77 4.91 -29.31
CA GLN A 291 6.83 5.47 -30.17
C GLN A 291 8.22 5.43 -29.52
N ARG A 292 8.28 5.54 -28.20
CA ARG A 292 9.56 5.49 -27.45
C ARG A 292 10.03 4.07 -27.21
N ARG A 293 9.12 3.18 -26.81
CA ARG A 293 9.39 1.77 -26.51
C ARG A 293 8.16 0.92 -26.86
N PRO A 294 8.09 0.41 -28.10
CA PRO A 294 6.92 -0.34 -28.58
C PRO A 294 6.58 -1.57 -27.73
N GLU A 295 7.61 -2.23 -27.21
CA GLU A 295 7.51 -3.46 -26.41
C GLU A 295 7.00 -3.24 -24.98
N ASN A 296 7.07 -2.02 -24.45
CA ASN A 296 6.71 -1.76 -23.06
C ASN A 296 5.20 -1.59 -22.89
N SER A 297 4.64 -2.19 -21.84
CA SER A 297 3.27 -1.92 -21.41
C SER A 297 3.13 -0.47 -20.90
N VAL A 298 1.91 0.07 -20.94
CA VAL A 298 1.63 1.41 -20.39
C VAL A 298 1.96 1.48 -18.90
N ALA A 299 1.60 0.44 -18.13
CA ALA A 299 1.90 0.34 -16.71
C ALA A 299 3.41 0.41 -16.40
N SER A 300 4.24 -0.18 -17.24
CA SER A 300 5.70 -0.22 -17.03
C SER A 300 6.34 1.17 -16.95
N TRP A 301 5.74 2.18 -17.57
CA TRP A 301 6.24 3.55 -17.50
C TRP A 301 6.06 4.17 -16.13
N ALA A 302 4.96 3.86 -15.43
CA ALA A 302 4.74 4.34 -14.06
C ALA A 302 5.71 3.67 -13.08
N PHE A 303 5.97 2.37 -13.22
CA PHE A 303 6.99 1.68 -12.43
C PHE A 303 8.40 2.21 -12.70
N ARG A 304 8.75 2.43 -13.97
CA ARG A 304 10.04 3.03 -14.34
C ARG A 304 10.20 4.43 -13.77
N PHE A 305 9.15 5.27 -13.82
CA PHE A 305 9.18 6.58 -13.20
C PHE A 305 9.55 6.48 -11.70
N ALA A 306 8.79 5.72 -10.93
CA ALA A 306 9.04 5.56 -9.50
C ALA A 306 10.42 4.91 -9.24
N GLY A 307 10.77 3.86 -9.98
CA GLY A 307 12.03 3.15 -9.81
C GLY A 307 13.27 3.91 -10.29
N THR A 308 13.15 5.03 -10.99
CA THR A 308 14.29 5.85 -11.46
C THR A 308 14.97 6.59 -10.29
N TYR A 309 14.24 6.91 -9.26
CA TYR A 309 14.74 7.72 -8.14
C TYR A 309 15.64 6.90 -7.20
N PRO A 310 16.89 7.35 -6.95
CA PRO A 310 17.90 6.55 -6.23
C PRO A 310 17.50 6.16 -4.80
N ASN A 311 16.80 7.04 -4.08
CA ASN A 311 16.38 6.81 -2.69
C ASN A 311 15.09 5.98 -2.56
N VAL A 312 14.50 5.53 -3.68
CA VAL A 312 13.40 4.57 -3.67
C VAL A 312 13.95 3.16 -3.45
N LEU A 313 13.55 2.51 -2.39
CA LEU A 313 13.97 1.15 -2.06
C LEU A 313 13.14 0.10 -2.78
N CYS A 314 11.82 0.29 -2.82
CA CYS A 314 10.86 -0.66 -3.37
C CYS A 314 9.64 0.08 -3.95
N VAL A 315 9.07 -0.45 -5.03
CA VAL A 315 7.84 0.05 -5.67
C VAL A 315 6.80 -1.07 -5.60
N LEU A 316 5.69 -0.83 -4.88
CA LEU A 316 4.67 -1.83 -4.63
C LEU A 316 3.69 -1.96 -5.80
N SER A 317 3.39 -3.18 -6.18
CA SER A 317 2.37 -3.50 -7.18
C SER A 317 1.32 -4.46 -6.61
N GLY A 318 0.05 -4.10 -6.72
CA GLY A 318 -1.07 -4.99 -6.41
C GLY A 318 -1.44 -5.81 -7.66
N MET A 319 -0.77 -6.93 -7.86
CA MET A 319 -1.01 -7.85 -8.99
C MET A 319 -2.06 -8.89 -8.57
N THR A 320 -3.25 -8.80 -9.12
CA THR A 320 -4.41 -9.64 -8.71
C THR A 320 -4.61 -10.86 -9.61
N TYR A 321 -4.10 -10.81 -10.83
CA TYR A 321 -4.24 -11.88 -11.84
C TYR A 321 -2.92 -12.10 -12.57
N MET A 322 -2.74 -13.33 -13.07
CA MET A 322 -1.65 -13.71 -13.97
C MET A 322 -1.82 -13.05 -15.33
#